data_45ce9d19ec89b808c34fdfd54368bc87
#
_entry.id   45ce9d19ec89b808c34fdfd54368bc87
#
_cell.length_a   1.000
_cell.length_b   1.000
_cell.length_c   1.000
_cell.angle_alpha   90.00
_cell.angle_beta   90.00
_cell.angle_gamma   90.00
#
_symmetry.space_group_name_H-M   'P 1'
#
loop_
_entity.id
_entity.type
_entity.pdbx_description
1 polymer ?
#
loop_
_entity_poly.entity_id
_entity_poly.type
_entity_poly.pdbx_seq_one_letter_code
_entity_poly.pdbx_strand_id
1 'polypeptide(L)'
;MKTYDIVIIGGGPAGLSAAVAARKNGTESILILERDKELGGILNQCIHNGFGLHTFQEELTGPEYAGRFITQVIELGIKYKLHTMVMDISADKVITAMNREDGMFQIQAKAVILAMGCRERSRGALNIPGYRPAGIFSAGTAQRLVNIEGYLPGRKVVILGSGDIGLIMARRMTLEGAEVQVVAELMPYSGGLKRNIVQCLDDFGIPLKLSHTVIDIKGKERVEGITLAEVDKSGKPIPGTEEEYECDTLLLSVGLIPENEISRGMGVELNPVTSGPRVNESLETNMEGVFACGNVLHVHDLVDFVSEEAAAAGQNASMYVRRKENAGESYKDAREILLVPEAGVRYTVPSVIRIEHMAKELTVRFRVGGVYKNCYISCYLGKERIIHRKRPVVAHGEMEQIKLTKEQLLGYSYADKITLKIEEV
;
A
#
# COMPACT_ATOMS: atom_id res chain seq x y z
N MET A 1 -12.16 -21.61 -22.71
CA MET A 1 -11.56 -20.58 -21.84
C MET A 1 -11.68 -19.22 -22.53
N LYS A 2 -12.18 -18.19 -21.85
CA LYS A 2 -12.25 -16.83 -22.41
C LYS A 2 -10.88 -16.16 -22.34
N THR A 3 -10.54 -15.35 -23.33
CA THR A 3 -9.28 -14.61 -23.40
C THR A 3 -9.57 -13.11 -23.28
N TYR A 4 -8.75 -12.40 -22.50
CA TYR A 4 -8.76 -10.94 -22.37
C TYR A 4 -7.36 -10.39 -22.65
N ASP A 5 -7.29 -9.16 -23.13
CA ASP A 5 -6.00 -8.48 -23.33
C ASP A 5 -5.36 -8.17 -21.99
N ILE A 6 -6.15 -7.58 -21.07
CA ILE A 6 -5.70 -7.26 -19.72
C ILE A 6 -6.71 -7.78 -18.70
N VAL A 7 -6.22 -8.54 -17.71
CA VAL A 7 -7.00 -8.88 -16.52
C VAL A 7 -6.39 -8.20 -15.30
N ILE A 8 -7.23 -7.51 -14.54
CA ILE A 8 -6.83 -6.75 -13.35
C ILE A 8 -7.38 -7.45 -12.13
N ILE A 9 -6.50 -7.76 -11.18
CA ILE A 9 -6.85 -8.45 -9.95
C ILE A 9 -7.03 -7.44 -8.83
N GLY A 10 -8.28 -7.16 -8.47
CA GLY A 10 -8.70 -6.18 -7.48
C GLY A 10 -9.36 -4.96 -8.11
N GLY A 11 -10.54 -4.62 -7.63
CA GLY A 11 -11.37 -3.47 -8.06
C GLY A 11 -11.29 -2.27 -7.12
N GLY A 12 -10.19 -2.15 -6.33
CA GLY A 12 -9.90 -0.98 -5.52
C GLY A 12 -9.33 0.19 -6.34
N PRO A 13 -8.88 1.28 -5.68
CA PRO A 13 -8.41 2.49 -6.38
C PRO A 13 -7.30 2.22 -7.41
N ALA A 14 -6.36 1.33 -7.11
CA ALA A 14 -5.32 0.94 -8.04
C ALA A 14 -5.89 0.25 -9.28
N GLY A 15 -6.72 -0.79 -9.09
CA GLY A 15 -7.29 -1.53 -10.21
C GLY A 15 -8.21 -0.69 -11.09
N LEU A 16 -9.02 0.18 -10.50
CA LEU A 16 -9.90 1.09 -11.23
C LEU A 16 -9.09 2.10 -12.07
N SER A 17 -8.09 2.73 -11.49
CA SER A 17 -7.23 3.69 -12.20
C SER A 17 -6.44 3.00 -13.33
N ALA A 18 -5.87 1.82 -13.09
CA ALA A 18 -5.18 1.04 -14.11
C ALA A 18 -6.10 0.66 -15.28
N ALA A 19 -7.34 0.22 -14.98
CA ALA A 19 -8.33 -0.13 -15.99
C ALA A 19 -8.70 1.05 -16.89
N VAL A 20 -9.00 2.20 -16.28
CA VAL A 20 -9.32 3.44 -16.99
C VAL A 20 -8.16 3.89 -17.87
N ALA A 21 -6.93 3.85 -17.34
CA ALA A 21 -5.74 4.23 -18.08
C ALA A 21 -5.47 3.28 -19.26
N ALA A 22 -5.58 1.97 -19.06
CA ALA A 22 -5.42 0.98 -20.12
C ALA A 22 -6.47 1.18 -21.24
N ARG A 23 -7.74 1.43 -20.88
CA ARG A 23 -8.83 1.69 -21.83
C ARG A 23 -8.58 2.96 -22.64
N LYS A 24 -8.19 4.05 -21.97
CA LYS A 24 -7.84 5.32 -22.63
C LYS A 24 -6.62 5.20 -23.57
N ASN A 25 -5.75 4.22 -23.32
CA ASN A 25 -4.63 3.88 -24.20
C ASN A 25 -4.99 2.87 -25.31
N GLY A 26 -6.27 2.57 -25.52
CA GLY A 26 -6.77 1.83 -26.67
C GLY A 26 -6.89 0.31 -26.47
N THR A 27 -6.72 -0.23 -25.27
CA THR A 27 -7.05 -1.64 -25.00
C THR A 27 -8.55 -1.78 -24.80
N GLU A 28 -9.18 -2.67 -25.58
CA GLU A 28 -10.64 -2.85 -25.51
C GLU A 28 -11.05 -4.00 -24.60
N SER A 29 -10.30 -5.10 -24.60
CA SER A 29 -10.63 -6.31 -23.86
C SER A 29 -10.01 -6.32 -22.47
N ILE A 30 -10.65 -5.60 -21.54
CA ILE A 30 -10.24 -5.47 -20.14
C ILE A 30 -11.27 -6.13 -19.23
N LEU A 31 -10.80 -6.88 -18.21
CA LEU A 31 -11.63 -7.45 -17.16
C LEU A 31 -11.05 -7.13 -15.79
N ILE A 32 -11.86 -6.59 -14.87
CA ILE A 32 -11.54 -6.46 -13.45
C ILE A 32 -12.19 -7.63 -12.70
N LEU A 33 -11.41 -8.31 -11.85
CA LEU A 33 -11.89 -9.33 -10.92
C LEU A 33 -11.86 -8.78 -9.49
N GLU A 34 -13.03 -8.64 -8.86
CA GLU A 34 -13.17 -8.11 -7.52
C GLU A 34 -13.86 -9.13 -6.59
N ARG A 35 -13.24 -9.40 -5.44
CA ARG A 35 -13.76 -10.36 -4.47
C ARG A 35 -14.94 -9.85 -3.64
N ASP A 36 -15.05 -8.54 -3.44
CA ASP A 36 -16.14 -7.94 -2.69
C ASP A 36 -17.42 -7.80 -3.54
N LYS A 37 -18.51 -7.40 -2.88
CA LYS A 37 -19.83 -7.16 -3.48
C LYS A 37 -19.90 -5.91 -4.36
N GLU A 38 -18.89 -5.05 -4.30
CA GLU A 38 -18.83 -3.75 -4.99
C GLU A 38 -17.40 -3.35 -5.33
N LEU A 39 -17.24 -2.49 -6.33
CA LEU A 39 -15.98 -1.85 -6.67
C LEU A 39 -15.66 -0.74 -5.66
N GLY A 40 -14.39 -0.31 -5.59
CA GLY A 40 -13.91 0.76 -4.71
C GLY A 40 -12.94 0.27 -3.63
N GLY A 41 -13.01 -1.02 -3.26
CA GLY A 41 -12.12 -1.63 -2.30
C GLY A 41 -12.16 -0.96 -0.93
N ILE A 42 -10.99 -0.77 -0.32
CA ILE A 42 -10.87 -0.18 1.04
C ILE A 42 -11.43 1.24 1.15
N LEU A 43 -11.52 1.99 0.04
CA LEU A 43 -12.04 3.36 0.07
C LEU A 43 -13.50 3.43 0.50
N ASN A 44 -14.29 2.40 0.24
CA ASN A 44 -15.71 2.38 0.60
C ASN A 44 -15.94 2.54 2.11
N GLN A 45 -15.00 2.10 2.94
CA GLN A 45 -15.07 2.27 4.39
C GLN A 45 -14.37 3.53 4.92
N CYS A 46 -13.64 4.26 4.06
CA CYS A 46 -12.89 5.47 4.44
C CYS A 46 -13.78 6.72 4.29
N ILE A 47 -14.74 6.91 5.20
CA ILE A 47 -15.74 7.99 5.13
C ILE A 47 -15.22 9.37 5.57
N HIS A 48 -13.96 9.46 6.01
CA HIS A 48 -13.30 10.73 6.32
C HIS A 48 -12.81 11.44 5.05
N ASN A 49 -12.59 12.74 5.14
CA ASN A 49 -12.05 13.58 4.08
C ASN A 49 -10.53 13.43 3.93
N GLY A 50 -9.99 13.97 2.83
CA GLY A 50 -8.55 14.08 2.57
C GLY A 50 -8.07 13.31 1.35
N PHE A 51 -8.99 12.81 0.53
CA PHE A 51 -8.71 12.14 -0.75
C PHE A 51 -8.93 13.08 -1.92
N GLY A 52 -8.21 12.91 -3.03
CA GLY A 52 -8.48 13.57 -4.31
C GLY A 52 -7.84 14.93 -4.52
N LEU A 53 -7.11 15.47 -3.56
CA LEU A 53 -6.49 16.79 -3.66
C LEU A 53 -5.51 16.91 -4.84
N HIS A 54 -4.78 15.84 -5.18
CA HIS A 54 -3.86 15.82 -6.31
C HIS A 54 -4.53 15.37 -7.61
N THR A 55 -5.40 14.36 -7.54
CA THR A 55 -6.01 13.74 -8.71
C THR A 55 -7.18 14.56 -9.27
N PHE A 56 -8.05 15.05 -8.39
CA PHE A 56 -9.30 15.74 -8.77
C PHE A 56 -9.31 17.22 -8.41
N GLN A 57 -8.31 17.74 -7.70
CA GLN A 57 -8.24 19.11 -7.17
C GLN A 57 -9.45 19.44 -6.25
N GLU A 58 -10.00 18.41 -5.61
CA GLU A 58 -11.13 18.47 -4.69
C GLU A 58 -10.81 17.64 -3.44
N GLU A 59 -11.32 18.06 -2.29
CA GLU A 59 -11.24 17.26 -1.06
C GLU A 59 -12.46 16.34 -0.99
N LEU A 60 -12.25 15.05 -1.12
CA LEU A 60 -13.27 14.01 -1.20
C LEU A 60 -13.17 13.07 -0.02
N THR A 61 -14.27 12.36 0.27
CA THR A 61 -14.26 11.13 1.07
C THR A 61 -13.78 9.94 0.23
N GLY A 62 -13.45 8.82 0.87
CA GLY A 62 -13.04 7.60 0.16
C GLY A 62 -14.09 7.10 -0.83
N PRO A 63 -15.39 6.96 -0.44
CA PRO A 63 -16.45 6.57 -1.37
C PRO A 63 -16.64 7.52 -2.56
N GLU A 64 -16.54 8.83 -2.34
CA GLU A 64 -16.64 9.83 -3.42
C GLU A 64 -15.46 9.68 -4.40
N TYR A 65 -14.24 9.51 -3.87
CA TYR A 65 -13.06 9.26 -4.70
C TYR A 65 -13.22 7.99 -5.54
N ALA A 66 -13.61 6.87 -4.92
CA ALA A 66 -13.87 5.62 -5.63
C ALA A 66 -14.97 5.79 -6.68
N GLY A 67 -16.06 6.49 -6.35
CA GLY A 67 -17.18 6.77 -7.23
C GLY A 67 -16.77 7.47 -8.52
N ARG A 68 -15.79 8.41 -8.47
CA ARG A 68 -15.25 9.08 -9.66
C ARG A 68 -14.60 8.11 -10.64
N PHE A 69 -13.87 7.10 -10.16
CA PHE A 69 -13.26 6.07 -11.00
C PHE A 69 -14.28 5.02 -11.45
N ILE A 70 -15.20 4.61 -10.57
CA ILE A 70 -16.27 3.65 -10.91
C ILE A 70 -17.12 4.19 -12.05
N THR A 71 -17.50 5.48 -12.01
CA THR A 71 -18.23 6.14 -13.10
C THR A 71 -17.46 6.03 -14.41
N GLN A 72 -16.15 6.33 -14.43
CA GLN A 72 -15.35 6.19 -15.64
C GLN A 72 -15.26 4.73 -16.14
N VAL A 73 -15.17 3.75 -15.25
CA VAL A 73 -15.17 2.33 -15.62
C VAL A 73 -16.48 1.95 -16.34
N ILE A 74 -17.61 2.42 -15.82
CA ILE A 74 -18.95 2.18 -16.40
C ILE A 74 -19.09 2.89 -17.75
N GLU A 75 -18.77 4.17 -17.84
CA GLU A 75 -18.87 4.97 -19.08
C GLU A 75 -17.96 4.45 -20.19
N LEU A 76 -16.78 3.92 -19.85
CA LEU A 76 -15.84 3.31 -20.80
C LEU A 76 -16.21 1.87 -21.15
N GLY A 77 -17.28 1.31 -20.60
CA GLY A 77 -17.73 -0.06 -20.85
C GLY A 77 -16.72 -1.13 -20.44
N ILE A 78 -15.90 -0.87 -19.41
CA ILE A 78 -14.92 -1.83 -18.89
C ILE A 78 -15.66 -2.93 -18.14
N LYS A 79 -15.37 -4.20 -18.47
CA LYS A 79 -16.01 -5.35 -17.83
C LYS A 79 -15.44 -5.61 -16.45
N TYR A 80 -16.29 -6.01 -15.51
CA TYR A 80 -15.88 -6.46 -14.19
C TYR A 80 -16.75 -7.62 -13.69
N LYS A 81 -16.22 -8.42 -12.77
CA LYS A 81 -16.92 -9.47 -12.04
C LYS A 81 -16.73 -9.23 -10.54
N LEU A 82 -17.83 -9.04 -9.84
CA LEU A 82 -17.91 -8.93 -8.37
C LEU A 82 -18.03 -10.32 -7.74
N HIS A 83 -17.88 -10.39 -6.40
CA HIS A 83 -17.92 -11.64 -5.64
C HIS A 83 -17.01 -12.72 -6.23
N THR A 84 -15.95 -12.33 -6.92
CA THR A 84 -15.08 -13.23 -7.68
C THR A 84 -13.70 -13.30 -7.06
N MET A 85 -13.42 -14.41 -6.41
CA MET A 85 -12.12 -14.67 -5.77
C MET A 85 -11.17 -15.31 -6.77
N VAL A 86 -10.02 -14.69 -6.96
CA VAL A 86 -8.91 -15.30 -7.70
C VAL A 86 -8.19 -16.26 -6.76
N MET A 87 -8.07 -17.51 -7.17
CA MET A 87 -7.47 -18.58 -6.39
C MET A 87 -6.02 -18.82 -6.76
N ASP A 88 -5.68 -18.68 -8.04
CA ASP A 88 -4.36 -18.94 -8.57
C ASP A 88 -4.15 -18.22 -9.92
N ILE A 89 -2.89 -17.93 -10.24
CA ILE A 89 -2.46 -17.44 -11.54
C ILE A 89 -1.22 -18.22 -11.96
N SER A 90 -1.29 -18.91 -13.09
CA SER A 90 -0.14 -19.65 -13.62
C SER A 90 0.91 -18.72 -14.24
N ALA A 91 2.13 -19.22 -14.45
CA ALA A 91 3.18 -18.50 -15.17
C ALA A 91 2.78 -18.10 -16.60
N ASP A 92 1.90 -18.87 -17.24
CA ASP A 92 1.33 -18.58 -18.57
C ASP A 92 0.14 -17.60 -18.51
N LYS A 93 -0.09 -16.99 -17.36
CA LYS A 93 -1.19 -16.03 -17.14
C LYS A 93 -2.59 -16.63 -17.31
N VAL A 94 -2.77 -17.91 -16.97
CA VAL A 94 -4.08 -18.52 -16.79
C VAL A 94 -4.54 -18.23 -15.37
N ILE A 95 -5.65 -17.52 -15.25
CA ILE A 95 -6.23 -17.09 -13.96
C ILE A 95 -7.34 -18.08 -13.61
N THR A 96 -7.21 -18.76 -12.48
CA THR A 96 -8.26 -19.58 -11.89
C THR A 96 -9.02 -18.75 -10.86
N ALA A 97 -10.31 -18.58 -11.07
CA ALA A 97 -11.19 -17.79 -10.21
C ALA A 97 -12.46 -18.54 -9.87
N MET A 98 -13.16 -18.10 -8.81
CA MET A 98 -14.38 -18.71 -8.33
C MET A 98 -15.39 -17.64 -7.90
N ASN A 99 -16.64 -17.84 -8.27
CA ASN A 99 -17.79 -17.10 -7.74
C ASN A 99 -19.03 -18.02 -7.61
N ARG A 100 -20.14 -17.47 -7.09
CA ARG A 100 -21.36 -18.25 -6.91
C ARG A 100 -22.09 -18.58 -8.22
N GLU A 101 -21.97 -17.71 -9.23
CA GLU A 101 -22.72 -17.82 -10.49
C GLU A 101 -22.05 -18.80 -11.46
N ASP A 102 -20.72 -18.67 -11.64
CA ASP A 102 -19.95 -19.44 -12.61
C ASP A 102 -19.28 -20.67 -12.00
N GLY A 103 -19.30 -20.81 -10.66
CA GLY A 103 -18.47 -21.80 -9.97
C GLY A 103 -16.99 -21.51 -10.10
N MET A 104 -16.17 -22.56 -10.28
CA MET A 104 -14.76 -22.41 -10.59
C MET A 104 -14.57 -22.31 -12.11
N PHE A 105 -13.83 -21.30 -12.58
CA PHE A 105 -13.58 -21.07 -13.99
C PHE A 105 -12.17 -20.56 -14.25
N GLN A 106 -11.74 -20.62 -15.52
CA GLN A 106 -10.43 -20.14 -15.93
C GLN A 106 -10.55 -19.07 -17.04
N ILE A 107 -9.63 -18.13 -16.98
CA ILE A 107 -9.48 -17.01 -17.92
C ILE A 107 -8.03 -16.95 -18.38
N GLN A 108 -7.81 -16.78 -19.69
CA GLN A 108 -6.50 -16.46 -20.25
C GLN A 108 -6.32 -14.95 -20.33
N ALA A 109 -5.21 -14.43 -19.85
CA ALA A 109 -4.82 -13.03 -20.03
C ALA A 109 -3.59 -12.91 -20.93
N LYS A 110 -3.51 -11.86 -21.77
CA LYS A 110 -2.26 -11.48 -22.43
C LYS A 110 -1.36 -10.73 -21.44
N ALA A 111 -1.94 -9.84 -20.63
CA ALA A 111 -1.26 -9.17 -19.50
C ALA A 111 -2.11 -9.24 -18.23
N VAL A 112 -1.45 -9.26 -17.08
CA VAL A 112 -2.07 -9.23 -15.75
C VAL A 112 -1.60 -8.01 -14.99
N ILE A 113 -2.54 -7.29 -14.33
CA ILE A 113 -2.21 -6.23 -13.39
C ILE A 113 -2.58 -6.68 -11.99
N LEU A 114 -1.59 -6.80 -11.11
CA LEU A 114 -1.75 -7.12 -9.71
C LEU A 114 -2.10 -5.84 -8.94
N ALA A 115 -3.33 -5.75 -8.41
CA ALA A 115 -3.86 -4.60 -7.69
C ALA A 115 -4.63 -5.01 -6.43
N MET A 116 -4.22 -6.14 -5.78
CA MET A 116 -4.90 -6.76 -4.65
C MET A 116 -4.77 -5.98 -3.34
N GLY A 117 -3.95 -4.95 -3.31
CA GLY A 117 -3.75 -4.13 -2.11
C GLY A 117 -2.93 -4.81 -1.02
N CYS A 118 -3.29 -4.56 0.22
CA CYS A 118 -2.61 -5.08 1.40
C CYS A 118 -3.61 -5.50 2.47
N ARG A 119 -3.14 -6.27 3.46
CA ARG A 119 -3.87 -6.59 4.68
C ARG A 119 -3.15 -6.05 5.91
N GLU A 120 -3.89 -5.86 6.97
CA GLU A 120 -3.33 -5.45 8.25
C GLU A 120 -2.62 -6.62 8.95
N ARG A 121 -1.58 -6.29 9.68
CA ARG A 121 -0.88 -7.25 10.53
C ARG A 121 -1.76 -7.64 11.71
N SER A 122 -2.01 -8.92 11.86
CA SER A 122 -2.86 -9.47 12.92
C SER A 122 -2.12 -9.60 14.26
N ARG A 123 -2.88 -9.78 15.36
CA ARG A 123 -2.34 -10.10 16.68
C ARG A 123 -1.40 -11.30 16.68
N GLY A 124 -1.72 -12.33 15.89
CA GLY A 124 -0.87 -13.53 15.77
C GLY A 124 0.54 -13.25 15.24
N ALA A 125 0.66 -12.27 14.34
CA ALA A 125 1.96 -11.85 13.79
C ALA A 125 2.82 -11.03 14.77
N LEU A 126 2.20 -10.48 15.84
CA LEU A 126 2.89 -9.67 16.86
C LEU A 126 3.36 -10.50 18.05
N ASN A 127 2.86 -11.72 18.21
CA ASN A 127 3.14 -12.59 19.37
C ASN A 127 2.89 -11.90 20.72
N ILE A 128 1.86 -11.05 20.84
CA ILE A 128 1.50 -10.41 22.10
C ILE A 128 1.15 -11.50 23.14
N PRO A 129 1.76 -11.48 24.33
CA PRO A 129 1.41 -12.43 25.40
C PRO A 129 -0.04 -12.33 25.85
N GLY A 130 -0.49 -13.28 26.65
CA GLY A 130 -1.84 -13.33 27.22
C GLY A 130 -2.84 -14.11 26.38
N TYR A 131 -4.11 -13.96 26.74
CA TYR A 131 -5.22 -14.70 26.13
C TYR A 131 -5.53 -14.22 24.71
N ARG A 132 -6.38 -14.97 24.01
CA ARG A 132 -6.88 -14.64 22.64
C ARG A 132 -8.40 -14.53 22.61
N PRO A 133 -8.99 -13.64 23.42
CA PRO A 133 -10.43 -13.47 23.51
C PRO A 133 -10.99 -12.74 22.29
N ALA A 134 -12.32 -12.67 22.20
CA ALA A 134 -13.00 -11.67 21.36
C ALA A 134 -12.67 -10.26 21.81
N GLY A 135 -12.87 -9.26 20.95
CA GLY A 135 -12.57 -7.84 21.25
C GLY A 135 -11.19 -7.37 20.76
N ILE A 136 -10.41 -8.23 20.10
CA ILE A 136 -9.15 -7.84 19.47
C ILE A 136 -9.41 -7.73 17.96
N PHE A 137 -9.27 -6.53 17.40
CA PHE A 137 -9.50 -6.25 15.99
C PHE A 137 -8.30 -5.50 15.39
N SER A 138 -8.07 -5.67 14.09
CA SER A 138 -7.29 -4.67 13.37
C SER A 138 -8.11 -3.39 13.21
N ALA A 139 -7.42 -2.24 13.11
CA ALA A 139 -8.10 -0.94 13.01
C ALA A 139 -9.00 -0.85 11.76
N GLY A 140 -8.58 -1.40 10.62
CA GLY A 140 -9.39 -1.44 9.40
C GLY A 140 -10.60 -2.40 9.51
N THR A 141 -10.49 -3.51 10.25
CA THR A 141 -11.66 -4.34 10.56
C THR A 141 -12.66 -3.59 11.42
N ALA A 142 -12.20 -2.87 12.46
CA ALA A 142 -13.05 -2.03 13.27
C ALA A 142 -13.70 -0.89 12.43
N GLN A 143 -12.94 -0.31 11.50
CA GLN A 143 -13.46 0.69 10.57
C GLN A 143 -14.59 0.15 9.70
N ARG A 144 -14.45 -1.07 9.17
CA ARG A 144 -15.52 -1.73 8.40
C ARG A 144 -16.75 -1.98 9.27
N LEU A 145 -16.57 -2.52 10.47
CA LEU A 145 -17.69 -2.77 11.41
C LEU A 145 -18.48 -1.49 11.69
N VAL A 146 -17.79 -0.39 11.98
CA VAL A 146 -18.43 0.88 12.30
C VAL A 146 -19.05 1.54 11.07
N ASN A 147 -18.27 1.68 9.99
CA ASN A 147 -18.66 2.54 8.86
C ASN A 147 -19.53 1.84 7.82
N ILE A 148 -19.46 0.52 7.70
CA ILE A 148 -20.22 -0.25 6.70
C ILE A 148 -21.30 -1.10 7.35
N GLU A 149 -20.98 -1.78 8.45
CA GLU A 149 -21.90 -2.75 9.06
C GLU A 149 -22.75 -2.12 10.18
N GLY A 150 -22.39 -0.92 10.68
CA GLY A 150 -23.13 -0.20 11.73
C GLY A 150 -22.97 -0.82 13.13
N TYR A 151 -21.87 -1.55 13.38
CA TYR A 151 -21.58 -2.17 14.67
C TYR A 151 -20.47 -1.44 15.41
N LEU A 152 -20.68 -1.16 16.71
CA LEU A 152 -19.63 -0.66 17.60
C LEU A 152 -18.85 -1.86 18.17
N PRO A 153 -17.54 -2.01 17.87
CA PRO A 153 -16.74 -3.16 18.31
C PRO A 153 -16.59 -3.28 19.83
N GLY A 154 -16.64 -2.16 20.52
CA GLY A 154 -16.57 -2.09 21.98
C GLY A 154 -16.72 -0.67 22.49
N ARG A 155 -16.74 -0.52 23.83
CA ARG A 155 -17.02 0.77 24.49
C ARG A 155 -15.82 1.38 25.19
N LYS A 156 -14.91 0.55 25.75
CA LYS A 156 -13.64 0.98 26.32
C LYS A 156 -12.51 0.45 25.46
N VAL A 157 -11.82 1.34 24.78
CA VAL A 157 -10.92 0.99 23.68
C VAL A 157 -9.49 1.41 23.99
N VAL A 158 -8.55 0.51 23.79
CA VAL A 158 -7.13 0.80 23.68
C VAL A 158 -6.68 0.55 22.26
N ILE A 159 -5.82 1.41 21.71
CA ILE A 159 -5.29 1.29 20.36
C ILE A 159 -3.78 1.09 20.42
N LEU A 160 -3.26 0.05 19.77
CA LEU A 160 -1.83 -0.17 19.60
C LEU A 160 -1.44 0.19 18.16
N GLY A 161 -0.53 1.14 18.05
CA GLY A 161 -0.03 1.72 16.80
C GLY A 161 -0.68 3.06 16.44
N SER A 162 0.15 4.05 16.16
CA SER A 162 -0.22 5.43 15.83
C SER A 162 -0.10 5.73 14.33
N GLY A 163 -0.24 4.73 13.46
CA GLY A 163 -0.43 4.95 12.03
C GLY A 163 -1.78 5.62 11.74
N ASP A 164 -1.95 6.20 10.55
CA ASP A 164 -3.14 7.00 10.20
C ASP A 164 -4.46 6.28 10.48
N ILE A 165 -4.57 4.99 10.17
CA ILE A 165 -5.79 4.21 10.43
C ILE A 165 -6.10 4.16 11.93
N GLY A 166 -5.07 3.96 12.77
CA GLY A 166 -5.23 3.96 14.24
C GLY A 166 -5.71 5.29 14.78
N LEU A 167 -5.12 6.39 14.30
CA LEU A 167 -5.51 7.76 14.67
C LEU A 167 -6.95 8.08 14.23
N ILE A 168 -7.28 7.78 12.98
CA ILE A 168 -8.63 7.98 12.44
C ILE A 168 -9.66 7.17 13.22
N MET A 169 -9.33 5.93 13.59
CA MET A 169 -10.22 5.09 14.38
C MET A 169 -10.35 5.55 15.83
N ALA A 170 -9.31 6.14 16.42
CA ALA A 170 -9.43 6.78 17.75
C ALA A 170 -10.52 7.85 17.73
N ARG A 171 -10.45 8.77 16.79
CA ARG A 171 -11.50 9.80 16.59
C ARG A 171 -12.86 9.16 16.26
N ARG A 172 -12.90 8.20 15.33
CA ARG A 172 -14.16 7.61 14.87
C ARG A 172 -14.88 6.87 15.99
N MET A 173 -14.19 6.06 16.77
CA MET A 173 -14.77 5.33 17.92
C MET A 173 -15.31 6.30 18.97
N THR A 174 -14.59 7.39 19.25
CA THR A 174 -15.03 8.44 20.19
C THR A 174 -16.31 9.12 19.70
N LEU A 175 -16.41 9.44 18.41
CA LEU A 175 -17.62 10.03 17.82
C LEU A 175 -18.84 9.09 17.86
N GLU A 176 -18.63 7.78 17.88
CA GLU A 176 -19.68 6.78 18.04
C GLU A 176 -19.99 6.45 19.53
N GLY A 177 -19.38 7.19 20.46
CA GLY A 177 -19.66 7.09 21.90
C GLY A 177 -18.83 6.05 22.65
N ALA A 178 -17.73 5.55 22.07
CA ALA A 178 -16.76 4.77 22.81
C ALA A 178 -15.78 5.67 23.56
N GLU A 179 -15.25 5.18 24.67
CA GLU A 179 -14.15 5.78 25.43
C GLU A 179 -12.83 5.22 24.87
N VAL A 180 -12.08 6.03 24.13
CA VAL A 180 -10.72 5.68 23.71
C VAL A 180 -9.75 6.17 24.78
N GLN A 181 -9.20 5.25 25.56
CA GLN A 181 -8.41 5.55 26.76
C GLN A 181 -6.99 5.98 26.41
N VAL A 182 -6.38 5.36 25.37
CA VAL A 182 -4.99 5.63 24.99
C VAL A 182 -4.71 5.07 23.59
N VAL A 183 -3.81 5.76 22.87
CA VAL A 183 -3.09 5.23 21.70
C VAL A 183 -1.65 4.99 22.13
N ALA A 184 -1.17 3.74 22.04
CA ALA A 184 0.21 3.36 22.33
C ALA A 184 0.99 3.14 21.04
N GLU A 185 2.23 3.61 21.00
CA GLU A 185 3.13 3.47 19.86
C GLU A 185 4.48 2.91 20.30
N LEU A 186 4.91 1.83 19.63
CA LEU A 186 6.20 1.18 19.92
C LEU A 186 7.38 2.11 19.68
N MET A 187 7.30 2.94 18.64
CA MET A 187 8.38 3.85 18.26
C MET A 187 8.38 5.11 19.12
N PRO A 188 9.53 5.82 19.27
CA PRO A 188 9.60 7.11 19.98
C PRO A 188 8.99 8.28 19.20
N TYR A 189 8.22 7.99 18.15
CA TYR A 189 7.51 8.95 17.30
C TYR A 189 6.29 8.28 16.68
N SER A 190 5.26 9.07 16.35
CA SER A 190 4.07 8.58 15.66
C SER A 190 4.38 8.28 14.18
N GLY A 191 3.79 7.20 13.66
CA GLY A 191 3.85 6.84 12.24
C GLY A 191 2.81 7.54 11.36
N GLY A 192 1.82 8.21 11.95
CA GLY A 192 0.77 8.91 11.24
C GLY A 192 1.11 10.35 10.87
N LEU A 193 0.35 10.93 9.98
CA LEU A 193 0.48 12.32 9.56
C LEU A 193 0.22 13.28 10.74
N LYS A 194 1.01 14.34 10.83
CA LYS A 194 0.90 15.32 11.92
C LYS A 194 -0.52 15.91 12.08
N ARG A 195 -1.21 16.17 10.97
CA ARG A 195 -2.60 16.64 10.98
C ARG A 195 -3.53 15.65 11.67
N ASN A 196 -3.32 14.35 11.48
CA ASN A 196 -4.15 13.31 12.07
C ASN A 196 -3.89 13.18 13.56
N ILE A 197 -2.66 13.43 14.05
CA ILE A 197 -2.38 13.51 15.49
C ILE A 197 -3.24 14.61 16.11
N VAL A 198 -3.21 15.82 15.56
CA VAL A 198 -3.99 16.96 16.06
C VAL A 198 -5.48 16.67 16.00
N GLN A 199 -6.01 16.37 14.81
CA GLN A 199 -7.45 16.24 14.58
C GLN A 199 -8.08 14.99 15.20
N CYS A 200 -7.30 13.95 15.47
CA CYS A 200 -7.83 12.67 15.95
C CYS A 200 -7.52 12.41 17.43
N LEU A 201 -6.46 12.99 17.98
CA LEU A 201 -6.09 12.79 19.37
C LEU A 201 -6.19 14.09 20.19
N ASP A 202 -5.47 15.16 19.81
CA ASP A 202 -5.40 16.40 20.59
C ASP A 202 -6.79 17.04 20.74
N ASP A 203 -7.56 17.14 19.66
CA ASP A 203 -8.92 17.71 19.65
C ASP A 203 -9.91 16.90 20.52
N PHE A 204 -9.62 15.63 20.80
CA PHE A 204 -10.45 14.73 21.59
C PHE A 204 -9.86 14.42 22.99
N GLY A 205 -8.69 14.97 23.30
CA GLY A 205 -8.00 14.73 24.58
C GLY A 205 -7.55 13.27 24.76
N ILE A 206 -7.31 12.53 23.68
CA ILE A 206 -6.87 11.13 23.71
C ILE A 206 -5.35 11.08 23.89
N PRO A 207 -4.84 10.43 24.97
CA PRO A 207 -3.41 10.34 25.22
C PRO A 207 -2.67 9.54 24.15
N LEU A 208 -1.51 10.02 23.68
CA LEU A 208 -0.55 9.29 22.86
C LEU A 208 0.66 8.91 23.70
N LYS A 209 0.91 7.62 23.88
CA LYS A 209 2.09 7.07 24.57
C LYS A 209 3.08 6.51 23.56
N LEU A 210 4.16 7.23 23.37
CA LEU A 210 5.29 6.80 22.51
C LEU A 210 6.22 5.89 23.32
N SER A 211 6.97 5.01 22.60
CA SER A 211 7.85 4.00 23.22
C SER A 211 7.08 3.07 24.17
N HIS A 212 5.85 2.69 23.85
CA HIS A 212 5.02 1.78 24.64
C HIS A 212 4.48 0.65 23.78
N THR A 213 4.29 -0.51 24.39
CA THR A 213 3.66 -1.66 23.73
C THR A 213 2.76 -2.44 24.68
N VAL A 214 1.86 -3.26 24.13
CA VAL A 214 1.03 -4.19 24.89
C VAL A 214 1.88 -5.42 25.25
N ILE A 215 1.97 -5.72 26.56
CA ILE A 215 2.73 -6.86 27.08
C ILE A 215 1.87 -7.98 27.62
N ASP A 216 0.59 -7.72 27.89
CA ASP A 216 -0.37 -8.74 28.32
C ASP A 216 -1.81 -8.38 27.93
N ILE A 217 -2.64 -9.41 27.70
CA ILE A 217 -4.06 -9.30 27.39
C ILE A 217 -4.84 -10.17 28.38
N LYS A 218 -5.75 -9.54 29.13
CA LYS A 218 -6.62 -10.17 30.14
C LYS A 218 -7.99 -10.52 29.55
N GLY A 219 -8.64 -11.53 30.11
CA GLY A 219 -9.95 -12.00 29.70
C GLY A 219 -9.90 -13.23 28.78
N LYS A 220 -10.74 -14.23 29.04
CA LYS A 220 -10.78 -15.50 28.30
C LYS A 220 -11.77 -15.46 27.13
N GLU A 221 -12.99 -15.00 27.37
CA GLU A 221 -14.04 -14.93 26.37
C GLU A 221 -13.98 -13.62 25.56
N ARG A 222 -13.82 -12.51 26.27
CA ARG A 222 -13.63 -11.17 25.70
C ARG A 222 -12.48 -10.47 26.42
N VAL A 223 -11.92 -9.45 25.80
CA VAL A 223 -10.92 -8.56 26.44
C VAL A 223 -11.57 -7.91 27.66
N GLU A 224 -10.93 -8.02 28.82
CA GLU A 224 -11.30 -7.38 30.09
C GLU A 224 -10.27 -6.32 30.48
N GLY A 225 -9.11 -6.36 29.89
CA GLY A 225 -8.05 -5.38 30.10
C GLY A 225 -6.77 -5.73 29.34
N ILE A 226 -5.88 -4.77 29.28
CA ILE A 226 -4.52 -4.92 28.73
C ILE A 226 -3.51 -4.29 29.67
N THR A 227 -2.26 -4.73 29.57
CA THR A 227 -1.12 -4.11 30.23
C THR A 227 -0.21 -3.50 29.18
N LEU A 228 0.06 -2.20 29.28
CA LEU A 228 1.11 -1.50 28.51
C LEU A 228 2.40 -1.48 29.32
N ALA A 229 3.54 -1.41 28.65
CA ALA A 229 4.82 -1.08 29.25
C ALA A 229 5.63 -0.18 28.32
N GLU A 230 6.48 0.65 28.90
CA GLU A 230 7.51 1.38 28.17
C GLU A 230 8.52 0.42 27.59
N VAL A 231 9.10 0.76 26.43
CA VAL A 231 10.13 -0.05 25.78
C VAL A 231 11.45 0.71 25.66
N ASP A 232 12.53 -0.04 25.73
CA ASP A 232 13.88 0.47 25.50
C ASP A 232 14.15 0.70 24.00
N LYS A 233 15.34 1.22 23.66
CA LYS A 233 15.76 1.45 22.26
C LYS A 233 15.80 0.19 21.39
N SER A 234 15.79 -1.00 21.98
CA SER A 234 15.72 -2.28 21.28
C SER A 234 14.29 -2.81 21.11
N GLY A 235 13.28 -2.06 21.62
CA GLY A 235 11.85 -2.43 21.60
C GLY A 235 11.48 -3.45 22.69
N LYS A 236 12.32 -3.66 23.71
CA LYS A 236 12.05 -4.58 24.81
C LYS A 236 11.35 -3.85 25.95
N PRO A 237 10.29 -4.44 26.55
CA PRO A 237 9.61 -3.87 27.70
C PRO A 237 10.56 -3.63 28.89
N ILE A 238 10.42 -2.49 29.53
CA ILE A 238 11.19 -2.10 30.72
C ILE A 238 10.39 -2.53 31.96
N PRO A 239 10.91 -3.44 32.82
CA PRO A 239 10.24 -3.86 34.02
C PRO A 239 9.98 -2.69 35.01
N GLY A 240 8.80 -2.66 35.62
CA GLY A 240 8.41 -1.62 36.58
C GLY A 240 7.73 -0.40 35.93
N THR A 241 7.48 -0.45 34.62
CA THR A 241 6.74 0.59 33.86
C THR A 241 5.36 0.14 33.43
N GLU A 242 4.88 -0.98 33.97
CA GLU A 242 3.61 -1.58 33.62
C GLU A 242 2.44 -0.69 34.00
N GLU A 243 1.52 -0.46 33.07
CA GLU A 243 0.28 0.27 33.25
C GLU A 243 -0.90 -0.60 32.83
N GLU A 244 -1.88 -0.75 33.71
CA GLU A 244 -3.08 -1.52 33.44
C GLU A 244 -4.22 -0.64 32.94
N TYR A 245 -4.89 -1.11 31.88
CA TYR A 245 -6.07 -0.48 31.30
C TYR A 245 -7.21 -1.48 31.31
N GLU A 246 -8.30 -1.14 32.02
CA GLU A 246 -9.57 -1.88 31.95
C GLU A 246 -10.25 -1.53 30.62
N CYS A 247 -10.33 -2.46 29.69
CA CYS A 247 -10.94 -2.24 28.37
C CYS A 247 -11.64 -3.50 27.87
N ASP A 248 -12.60 -3.33 26.98
CA ASP A 248 -13.30 -4.43 26.31
C ASP A 248 -12.85 -4.64 24.87
N THR A 249 -11.99 -3.76 24.37
CA THR A 249 -11.54 -3.79 22.97
C THR A 249 -10.10 -3.29 22.83
N LEU A 250 -9.30 -4.07 22.09
CA LEU A 250 -7.95 -3.70 21.64
C LEU A 250 -7.95 -3.57 20.12
N LEU A 251 -7.67 -2.38 19.59
CA LEU A 251 -7.46 -2.16 18.16
C LEU A 251 -5.97 -2.19 17.82
N LEU A 252 -5.63 -2.85 16.73
CA LEU A 252 -4.27 -3.00 16.22
C LEU A 252 -4.10 -2.21 14.92
N SER A 253 -3.23 -1.19 14.95
CA SER A 253 -2.80 -0.40 13.79
C SER A 253 -1.29 -0.51 13.60
N VAL A 254 -0.79 -1.73 13.43
CA VAL A 254 0.62 -2.11 13.59
C VAL A 254 1.30 -2.45 12.26
N GLY A 255 0.84 -1.84 11.21
CA GLY A 255 1.39 -1.96 9.87
C GLY A 255 0.59 -2.85 8.92
N LEU A 256 0.90 -2.68 7.65
CA LEU A 256 0.25 -3.33 6.52
C LEU A 256 1.21 -4.31 5.84
N ILE A 257 0.66 -5.38 5.26
CA ILE A 257 1.40 -6.41 4.53
C ILE A 257 0.80 -6.49 3.12
N PRO A 258 1.57 -6.21 2.06
CA PRO A 258 1.14 -6.43 0.68
C PRO A 258 0.65 -7.85 0.42
N GLU A 259 -0.49 -8.00 -0.28
CA GLU A 259 -1.16 -9.28 -0.55
C GLU A 259 -0.50 -9.99 -1.75
N ASN A 260 0.57 -10.74 -1.49
CA ASN A 260 1.40 -11.35 -2.54
C ASN A 260 1.49 -12.88 -2.51
N GLU A 261 0.55 -13.57 -1.89
CA GLU A 261 0.51 -15.03 -1.89
C GLU A 261 0.35 -15.58 -3.31
N ILE A 262 -0.60 -15.03 -4.08
CA ILE A 262 -0.84 -15.42 -5.49
C ILE A 262 0.37 -15.03 -6.35
N SER A 263 0.92 -13.83 -6.15
CA SER A 263 2.09 -13.36 -6.88
C SER A 263 3.29 -14.30 -6.69
N ARG A 264 3.51 -14.74 -5.46
CA ARG A 264 4.59 -15.70 -5.13
C ARG A 264 4.35 -17.06 -5.76
N GLY A 265 3.10 -17.56 -5.75
CA GLY A 265 2.71 -18.83 -6.39
C GLY A 265 3.01 -18.83 -7.89
N MET A 266 2.84 -17.69 -8.55
CA MET A 266 3.12 -17.47 -9.96
C MET A 266 4.63 -17.36 -10.29
N GLY A 267 5.52 -17.21 -9.30
CA GLY A 267 6.95 -17.02 -9.50
C GLY A 267 7.41 -15.56 -9.54
N VAL A 268 6.58 -14.63 -9.10
CA VAL A 268 6.96 -13.21 -8.98
C VAL A 268 7.96 -13.04 -7.85
N GLU A 269 9.09 -12.39 -8.14
CA GLU A 269 10.11 -12.04 -7.16
C GLU A 269 9.65 -10.89 -6.27
N LEU A 270 9.75 -11.09 -4.95
CA LEU A 270 9.36 -10.09 -3.97
C LEU A 270 10.57 -9.38 -3.37
N ASN A 271 10.41 -8.09 -3.10
CA ASN A 271 11.38 -7.30 -2.34
C ASN A 271 11.26 -7.67 -0.85
N PRO A 272 12.33 -8.09 -0.18
CA PRO A 272 12.28 -8.52 1.23
C PRO A 272 11.92 -7.37 2.21
N VAL A 273 12.12 -6.12 1.80
CA VAL A 273 11.81 -4.94 2.65
C VAL A 273 10.35 -4.56 2.57
N THR A 274 9.78 -4.52 1.36
CA THR A 274 8.39 -4.11 1.14
C THR A 274 7.42 -5.28 1.18
N SER A 275 7.89 -6.52 0.95
CA SER A 275 7.08 -7.71 0.66
C SER A 275 6.22 -7.57 -0.61
N GLY A 276 6.44 -6.53 -1.42
CA GLY A 276 5.82 -6.33 -2.73
C GLY A 276 6.69 -6.83 -3.87
N PRO A 277 6.15 -6.97 -5.09
CA PRO A 277 6.91 -7.35 -6.27
C PRO A 277 8.11 -6.46 -6.55
N ARG A 278 9.19 -7.04 -7.05
CA ARG A 278 10.25 -6.27 -7.70
C ARG A 278 9.76 -5.89 -9.09
N VAL A 279 9.83 -4.61 -9.41
CA VAL A 279 9.38 -4.08 -10.70
C VAL A 279 10.44 -3.22 -11.36
N ASN A 280 10.33 -3.12 -12.69
CA ASN A 280 11.14 -2.22 -13.53
C ASN A 280 10.44 -0.85 -13.72
N GLU A 281 10.99 0.00 -14.59
CA GLU A 281 10.49 1.33 -14.94
C GLU A 281 9.06 1.35 -15.47
N SER A 282 8.59 0.23 -16.00
CA SER A 282 7.24 0.06 -16.53
C SER A 282 6.25 -0.51 -15.50
N LEU A 283 6.69 -0.72 -14.26
CA LEU A 283 5.96 -1.43 -13.20
C LEU A 283 5.69 -2.92 -13.54
N GLU A 284 6.45 -3.46 -14.50
CA GLU A 284 6.44 -4.87 -14.86
C GLU A 284 7.36 -5.67 -13.92
N THR A 285 6.91 -6.84 -13.50
CA THR A 285 7.66 -7.75 -12.63
C THR A 285 8.71 -8.55 -13.42
N ASN A 286 9.40 -9.49 -12.75
CA ASN A 286 10.23 -10.49 -13.43
C ASN A 286 9.42 -11.43 -14.35
N MET A 287 8.11 -11.50 -14.17
CA MET A 287 7.20 -12.29 -15.02
C MET A 287 6.70 -11.42 -16.17
N GLU A 288 7.03 -11.81 -17.41
CA GLU A 288 6.69 -11.05 -18.62
C GLU A 288 5.18 -10.83 -18.76
N GLY A 289 4.76 -9.56 -18.93
CA GLY A 289 3.36 -9.16 -19.05
C GLY A 289 2.60 -9.17 -17.72
N VAL A 290 3.31 -9.22 -16.59
CA VAL A 290 2.71 -9.12 -15.25
C VAL A 290 3.18 -7.83 -14.58
N PHE A 291 2.24 -6.94 -14.30
CA PHE A 291 2.45 -5.63 -13.72
C PHE A 291 1.92 -5.58 -12.29
N ALA A 292 2.46 -4.70 -11.46
CA ALA A 292 1.99 -4.50 -10.10
C ALA A 292 1.89 -3.01 -9.76
N CYS A 293 0.85 -2.61 -9.03
CA CYS A 293 0.63 -1.22 -8.62
C CYS A 293 -0.18 -1.10 -7.33
N GLY A 294 0.00 0.03 -6.65
CA GLY A 294 -0.68 0.31 -5.39
C GLY A 294 -0.12 -0.51 -4.22
N ASN A 295 -0.93 -0.72 -3.19
CA ASN A 295 -0.46 -1.29 -1.92
C ASN A 295 0.00 -2.75 -2.00
N VAL A 296 -0.27 -3.47 -3.07
CA VAL A 296 0.33 -4.79 -3.33
C VAL A 296 1.81 -4.68 -3.70
N LEU A 297 2.22 -3.55 -4.29
CA LEU A 297 3.60 -3.26 -4.68
C LEU A 297 4.38 -2.65 -3.50
N HIS A 298 3.89 -1.57 -2.95
CA HIS A 298 4.36 -0.97 -1.69
C HIS A 298 3.26 -0.10 -1.08
N VAL A 299 3.26 0.03 0.25
CA VAL A 299 2.21 0.77 0.95
C VAL A 299 2.38 2.27 0.73
N HIS A 300 1.35 2.93 0.22
CA HIS A 300 1.28 4.37 -0.01
C HIS A 300 0.61 5.12 1.14
N ASP A 301 0.94 6.39 1.30
CA ASP A 301 0.30 7.29 2.28
C ASP A 301 -0.94 7.97 1.70
N LEU A 302 -0.94 8.25 0.39
CA LEU A 302 -2.03 8.94 -0.29
C LEU A 302 -2.56 8.10 -1.45
N VAL A 303 -3.88 7.99 -1.54
CA VAL A 303 -4.55 7.27 -2.64
C VAL A 303 -4.31 7.93 -4.00
N ASP A 304 -4.08 9.22 -4.03
CA ASP A 304 -3.75 9.95 -5.25
C ASP A 304 -2.48 9.38 -5.92
N PHE A 305 -1.45 9.05 -5.12
CA PHE A 305 -0.23 8.41 -5.63
C PHE A 305 -0.45 6.95 -6.02
N VAL A 306 -1.36 6.24 -5.35
CA VAL A 306 -1.80 4.91 -5.78
C VAL A 306 -2.41 4.97 -7.17
N SER A 307 -3.29 5.93 -7.42
CA SER A 307 -3.98 6.08 -8.71
C SER A 307 -3.03 6.54 -9.81
N GLU A 308 -2.07 7.44 -9.52
CA GLU A 308 -1.02 7.85 -10.45
C GLU A 308 -0.15 6.68 -10.89
N GLU A 309 0.36 5.90 -9.92
CA GLU A 309 1.18 4.71 -10.18
C GLU A 309 0.40 3.66 -10.98
N ALA A 310 -0.83 3.42 -10.59
CA ALA A 310 -1.69 2.45 -11.25
C ALA A 310 -2.07 2.87 -12.69
N ALA A 311 -2.26 4.16 -12.94
CA ALA A 311 -2.45 4.66 -14.29
C ALA A 311 -1.23 4.36 -15.18
N ALA A 312 -0.01 4.54 -14.65
CA ALA A 312 1.22 4.18 -15.36
C ALA A 312 1.28 2.65 -15.65
N ALA A 313 0.92 1.81 -14.66
CA ALA A 313 0.86 0.36 -14.86
C ALA A 313 -0.15 -0.02 -15.96
N GLY A 314 -1.34 0.59 -15.96
CA GLY A 314 -2.36 0.38 -16.99
C GLY A 314 -1.91 0.79 -18.38
N GLN A 315 -1.25 1.94 -18.52
CA GLN A 315 -0.66 2.40 -19.77
C GLN A 315 0.41 1.44 -20.29
N ASN A 316 1.32 1.02 -19.42
CA ASN A 316 2.41 0.11 -19.77
C ASN A 316 1.90 -1.28 -20.14
N ALA A 317 0.91 -1.82 -19.45
CA ALA A 317 0.25 -3.06 -19.81
C ALA A 317 -0.44 -2.97 -21.18
N SER A 318 -1.10 -1.85 -21.50
CA SER A 318 -1.69 -1.60 -22.82
C SER A 318 -0.62 -1.55 -23.91
N MET A 319 0.49 -0.88 -23.67
CA MET A 319 1.61 -0.85 -24.61
C MET A 319 2.24 -2.22 -24.81
N TYR A 320 2.38 -3.02 -23.76
CA TYR A 320 2.87 -4.39 -23.82
C TYR A 320 1.99 -5.26 -24.74
N VAL A 321 0.66 -5.25 -24.55
CA VAL A 321 -0.27 -6.04 -25.36
C VAL A 321 -0.16 -5.67 -26.84
N ARG A 322 -0.16 -4.38 -27.18
CA ARG A 322 -0.05 -3.90 -28.56
C ARG A 322 1.27 -4.31 -29.25
N ARG A 323 2.37 -4.29 -28.51
CA ARG A 323 3.69 -4.70 -29.06
C ARG A 323 3.72 -6.19 -29.37
N LYS A 324 3.17 -7.01 -28.48
CA LYS A 324 3.07 -8.47 -28.71
C LYS A 324 2.24 -8.82 -29.95
N GLU A 325 1.26 -7.99 -30.31
CA GLU A 325 0.45 -8.16 -31.50
C GLU A 325 1.18 -7.72 -32.79
N ASN A 326 2.01 -6.69 -32.71
CA ASN A 326 2.59 -6.04 -33.91
C ASN A 326 3.95 -6.57 -34.35
N ALA A 327 4.62 -7.39 -33.64
CA ALA A 327 5.77 -8.21 -34.03
C ALA A 327 6.71 -8.47 -32.84
N GLY A 328 7.18 -9.69 -32.77
CA GLY A 328 8.21 -10.29 -31.98
C GLY A 328 9.47 -9.54 -31.57
N GLU A 329 9.43 -8.25 -31.26
CA GLU A 329 10.55 -7.56 -30.66
C GLU A 329 10.73 -8.02 -29.22
N SER A 330 11.78 -8.80 -29.02
CA SER A 330 12.19 -9.27 -27.69
C SER A 330 12.77 -8.10 -26.90
N TYR A 331 12.20 -7.82 -25.72
CA TYR A 331 12.73 -6.91 -24.73
C TYR A 331 14.03 -7.41 -24.04
N LYS A 332 14.54 -8.57 -24.45
CA LYS A 332 15.58 -9.30 -23.70
C LYS A 332 16.96 -8.65 -23.71
N ASP A 333 17.20 -7.67 -24.59
CA ASP A 333 18.53 -7.09 -24.78
C ASP A 333 18.69 -5.67 -24.24
N ALA A 334 17.67 -5.13 -23.52
CA ALA A 334 17.79 -3.81 -22.92
C ALA A 334 18.69 -3.87 -21.68
N ARG A 335 19.61 -2.92 -21.58
CA ARG A 335 20.51 -2.80 -20.43
C ARG A 335 19.74 -2.44 -19.17
N GLU A 336 19.90 -3.24 -18.13
CA GLU A 336 19.32 -3.01 -16.82
C GLU A 336 20.28 -2.20 -15.92
N ILE A 337 19.73 -1.17 -15.28
CA ILE A 337 20.41 -0.37 -14.25
C ILE A 337 19.70 -0.61 -12.93
N LEU A 338 20.45 -1.05 -11.91
CA LEU A 338 19.91 -1.27 -10.58
C LEU A 338 19.72 0.04 -9.83
N LEU A 339 18.56 0.24 -9.20
CA LEU A 339 18.36 1.27 -8.19
C LEU A 339 18.72 0.69 -6.81
N VAL A 340 19.80 1.21 -6.23
CA VAL A 340 20.35 0.73 -4.97
C VAL A 340 20.07 1.72 -3.86
N PRO A 341 19.24 1.35 -2.85
CA PRO A 341 19.06 2.16 -1.66
C PRO A 341 20.30 2.05 -0.77
N GLU A 342 20.86 3.18 -0.36
CA GLU A 342 21.98 3.28 0.57
C GLU A 342 21.68 4.28 1.69
N ALA A 343 22.51 4.38 2.71
CA ALA A 343 22.55 5.39 3.77
C ALA A 343 21.20 6.08 4.06
N GLY A 344 20.37 5.44 4.88
CA GLY A 344 19.09 5.99 5.31
C GLY A 344 17.89 5.67 4.41
N VAL A 345 18.10 5.24 3.17
CA VAL A 345 17.01 4.80 2.27
C VAL A 345 16.76 3.30 2.48
N ARG A 346 15.52 2.89 2.67
CA ARG A 346 15.16 1.48 2.92
C ARG A 346 14.93 0.66 1.66
N TYR A 347 14.26 1.24 0.67
CA TYR A 347 13.93 0.61 -0.61
C TYR A 347 13.62 1.66 -1.66
N THR A 348 13.62 1.26 -2.92
CA THR A 348 13.17 2.07 -4.06
C THR A 348 12.13 1.30 -4.89
N VAL A 349 11.21 2.02 -5.48
CA VAL A 349 10.26 1.53 -6.50
C VAL A 349 10.28 2.50 -7.68
N PRO A 350 10.67 2.02 -8.88
CA PRO A 350 11.13 0.69 -9.22
C PRO A 350 12.50 0.33 -8.61
N SER A 351 12.90 -0.95 -8.73
CA SER A 351 14.21 -1.45 -8.31
C SER A 351 15.21 -1.62 -9.45
N VAL A 352 14.72 -1.59 -10.70
CA VAL A 352 15.48 -1.74 -11.94
C VAL A 352 14.96 -0.75 -12.97
N ILE A 353 15.84 -0.22 -13.81
CA ILE A 353 15.49 0.65 -14.93
C ILE A 353 16.13 0.12 -16.21
N ARG A 354 15.34 -0.02 -17.26
CA ARG A 354 15.79 -0.24 -18.63
C ARG A 354 15.59 1.06 -19.38
N ILE A 355 16.66 1.83 -19.59
CA ILE A 355 16.58 3.20 -20.09
C ILE A 355 15.87 3.27 -21.44
N GLU A 356 16.12 2.31 -22.33
CA GLU A 356 15.54 2.23 -23.67
C GLU A 356 14.00 2.22 -23.62
N HIS A 357 13.44 1.59 -22.60
CA HIS A 357 11.98 1.41 -22.41
C HIS A 357 11.34 2.48 -21.50
N MET A 358 12.18 3.27 -20.82
CA MET A 358 11.73 4.32 -19.94
C MET A 358 10.97 5.42 -20.71
N ALA A 359 9.89 5.94 -20.15
CA ALA A 359 9.23 7.16 -20.60
C ALA A 359 10.19 8.37 -20.48
N LYS A 360 9.78 9.54 -20.92
CA LYS A 360 10.62 10.77 -20.80
C LYS A 360 11.04 11.03 -19.35
N GLU A 361 10.17 10.74 -18.40
CA GLU A 361 10.40 10.93 -16.97
C GLU A 361 9.94 9.68 -16.20
N LEU A 362 10.66 9.32 -15.15
CA LEU A 362 10.35 8.24 -14.23
C LEU A 362 10.31 8.78 -12.80
N THR A 363 9.21 8.55 -12.11
CA THR A 363 9.10 8.80 -10.68
C THR A 363 9.64 7.59 -9.91
N VAL A 364 10.68 7.81 -9.11
CA VAL A 364 11.20 6.82 -8.16
C VAL A 364 10.68 7.15 -6.78
N ARG A 365 9.91 6.23 -6.18
CA ARG A 365 9.38 6.34 -4.83
C ARG A 365 10.22 5.54 -3.86
N PHE A 366 10.36 6.04 -2.63
CA PHE A 366 11.15 5.39 -1.59
C PHE A 366 10.73 5.81 -0.18
N ARG A 367 11.12 5.03 0.81
CA ARG A 367 11.02 5.40 2.23
C ARG A 367 12.38 5.38 2.90
N VAL A 368 12.50 6.17 3.95
CA VAL A 368 13.70 6.24 4.79
C VAL A 368 13.56 5.39 6.05
N GLY A 369 14.68 5.08 6.70
CA GLY A 369 14.73 4.22 7.88
C GLY A 369 14.53 4.93 9.23
N GLY A 370 14.48 6.26 9.23
CA GLY A 370 14.40 7.07 10.44
C GLY A 370 13.89 8.48 10.16
N VAL A 371 14.10 9.37 11.12
CA VAL A 371 13.81 10.81 10.97
C VAL A 371 15.14 11.55 10.78
N TYR A 372 15.29 12.21 9.64
CA TYR A 372 16.46 13.00 9.27
C TYR A 372 16.10 14.48 9.21
N LYS A 373 16.88 15.33 9.88
CA LYS A 373 16.66 16.77 9.91
C LYS A 373 17.79 17.49 9.17
N ASN A 374 17.44 18.55 8.43
CA ASN A 374 18.41 19.35 7.65
C ASN A 374 19.30 18.46 6.77
N CYS A 375 18.71 17.56 6.02
CA CYS A 375 19.40 16.58 5.20
C CYS A 375 19.23 16.86 3.70
N TYR A 376 19.95 16.09 2.90
CA TYR A 376 19.81 16.06 1.45
C TYR A 376 19.35 14.69 0.97
N ILE A 377 18.39 14.66 0.06
CA ILE A 377 18.12 13.50 -0.78
C ILE A 377 19.08 13.57 -1.96
N SER A 378 20.00 12.61 -2.06
CA SER A 378 21.03 12.58 -3.09
C SER A 378 20.92 11.32 -3.94
N CYS A 379 20.99 11.52 -5.25
CA CYS A 379 21.00 10.43 -6.22
C CYS A 379 22.31 10.46 -7.02
N TYR A 380 22.94 9.31 -7.15
CA TYR A 380 24.20 9.13 -7.85
C TYR A 380 24.07 8.13 -8.98
N LEU A 381 24.66 8.44 -10.11
CA LEU A 381 24.83 7.53 -11.24
C LEU A 381 26.31 7.16 -11.32
N GLY A 382 26.64 5.94 -10.88
CA GLY A 382 28.03 5.58 -10.61
C GLY A 382 28.64 6.47 -9.51
N LYS A 383 29.62 7.30 -9.85
CA LYS A 383 30.27 8.25 -8.91
C LYS A 383 29.73 9.68 -9.03
N GLU A 384 28.94 9.97 -10.02
CA GLU A 384 28.46 11.32 -10.30
C GLU A 384 27.11 11.59 -9.63
N ARG A 385 27.03 12.70 -8.91
CA ARG A 385 25.81 13.14 -8.22
C ARG A 385 24.90 13.90 -9.18
N ILE A 386 23.77 13.27 -9.56
CA ILE A 386 22.80 13.82 -10.52
C ILE A 386 21.63 14.55 -9.83
N ILE A 387 21.35 14.25 -8.57
CA ILE A 387 20.35 14.97 -7.76
C ILE A 387 20.93 15.25 -6.38
N HIS A 388 20.66 16.46 -5.86
CA HIS A 388 21.02 16.88 -4.50
C HIS A 388 19.98 17.87 -3.99
N ARG A 389 18.94 17.39 -3.33
CA ARG A 389 17.78 18.17 -2.92
C ARG A 389 17.72 18.31 -1.41
N LYS A 390 17.85 19.55 -0.92
CA LYS A 390 17.72 19.84 0.51
C LYS A 390 16.32 19.59 1.01
N ARG A 391 16.21 18.96 2.20
CA ARG A 391 14.96 18.72 2.91
C ARG A 391 15.10 19.15 4.37
N PRO A 392 14.16 19.95 4.91
CA PRO A 392 14.16 20.31 6.32
C PRO A 392 13.99 19.09 7.21
N VAL A 393 13.09 18.18 6.81
CA VAL A 393 12.81 16.91 7.51
C VAL A 393 12.45 15.87 6.46
N VAL A 394 12.91 14.64 6.68
CA VAL A 394 12.47 13.43 5.97
C VAL A 394 12.18 12.38 7.05
N ALA A 395 10.98 11.79 7.03
CA ALA A 395 10.51 10.86 8.05
C ALA A 395 10.13 9.51 7.44
N HIS A 396 10.33 8.43 8.21
CA HIS A 396 10.04 7.06 7.76
C HIS A 396 8.54 6.81 7.47
N GLY A 397 7.64 7.57 8.11
CA GLY A 397 6.19 7.50 7.90
C GLY A 397 5.73 8.11 6.59
N GLU A 398 6.56 8.95 5.96
CA GLU A 398 6.21 9.65 4.72
C GLU A 398 6.95 9.07 3.53
N MET A 399 6.24 8.91 2.41
CA MET A 399 6.84 8.48 1.15
C MET A 399 7.50 9.65 0.45
N GLU A 400 8.78 9.50 0.14
CA GLU A 400 9.54 10.44 -0.66
C GLU A 400 9.60 10.00 -2.12
N GLN A 401 9.84 10.99 -3.00
CA GLN A 401 10.01 10.72 -4.43
C GLN A 401 11.06 11.62 -5.07
N ILE A 402 11.72 11.09 -6.07
CA ILE A 402 12.55 11.82 -7.02
C ILE A 402 12.09 11.52 -8.44
N LYS A 403 12.40 12.44 -9.35
CA LYS A 403 12.15 12.28 -10.77
C LYS A 403 13.48 12.17 -11.52
N LEU A 404 13.58 11.14 -12.35
CA LEU A 404 14.71 10.89 -13.23
C LEU A 404 14.26 11.10 -14.67
N THR A 405 14.99 11.88 -15.45
CA THR A 405 14.67 12.04 -16.89
C THR A 405 15.50 11.07 -17.73
N LYS A 406 14.90 10.57 -18.81
CA LYS A 406 15.59 9.69 -19.75
C LYS A 406 16.85 10.34 -20.31
N GLU A 407 16.81 11.63 -20.60
CA GLU A 407 17.94 12.42 -21.10
C GLU A 407 19.11 12.41 -20.13
N GLN A 408 18.84 12.63 -18.82
CA GLN A 408 19.88 12.54 -17.78
C GLN A 408 20.57 11.18 -17.79
N LEU A 409 19.79 10.09 -17.89
CA LEU A 409 20.33 8.72 -17.81
C LEU A 409 21.09 8.31 -19.08
N LEU A 410 20.67 8.76 -20.26
CA LEU A 410 21.35 8.48 -21.54
C LEU A 410 22.76 9.07 -21.61
N GLY A 411 23.02 10.17 -20.90
CA GLY A 411 24.37 10.77 -20.80
C GLY A 411 25.41 9.89 -20.12
N TYR A 412 24.99 8.80 -19.45
CA TYR A 412 25.85 7.94 -18.61
C TYR A 412 25.75 6.46 -18.99
N SER A 413 26.03 6.17 -20.25
CA SER A 413 25.86 4.82 -20.82
C SER A 413 26.72 3.71 -20.20
N TYR A 414 27.66 4.05 -19.31
CA TYR A 414 28.59 3.12 -18.65
C TYR A 414 28.18 2.75 -17.21
N ALA A 415 27.21 3.42 -16.60
CA ALA A 415 26.82 3.17 -15.23
C ALA A 415 25.85 1.98 -15.16
N ASP A 416 26.10 1.04 -14.26
CA ASP A 416 25.28 -0.17 -14.01
C ASP A 416 24.38 -0.04 -12.78
N LYS A 417 24.58 1.04 -11.99
CA LYS A 417 23.77 1.32 -10.81
C LYS A 417 23.48 2.80 -10.60
N ILE A 418 22.30 3.07 -10.08
CA ILE A 418 21.88 4.35 -9.53
C ILE A 418 21.75 4.19 -8.02
N THR A 419 22.45 5.01 -7.25
CA THR A 419 22.42 4.96 -5.78
C THR A 419 21.60 6.12 -5.24
N LEU A 420 20.63 5.80 -4.36
CA LEU A 420 19.81 6.79 -3.66
C LEU A 420 20.13 6.74 -2.16
N LYS A 421 20.46 7.88 -1.57
CA LYS A 421 20.82 7.97 -0.15
C LYS A 421 20.41 9.29 0.49
N ILE A 422 20.34 9.30 1.82
CA ILE A 422 20.21 10.51 2.65
C ILE A 422 21.61 10.94 3.08
N GLU A 423 21.92 12.20 2.89
CA GLU A 423 23.18 12.83 3.35
C GLU A 423 22.82 13.88 4.42
N GLU A 424 23.38 13.73 5.61
CA GLU A 424 23.26 14.73 6.68
C GLU A 424 24.24 15.87 6.42
N VAL A 425 23.88 17.11 6.89
CA VAL A 425 24.71 18.31 6.72
C VAL A 425 25.87 18.31 7.70
#